data_e40bfce40927479682e5ca17283e3b42
#
_entry.id   e40bfce40927479682e5ca17283e3b42
#
_cell.length_a   1.000
_cell.length_b   1.000
_cell.length_c   1.000
_cell.angle_alpha   90.00
_cell.angle_beta   90.00
_cell.angle_gamma   90.00
#
_symmetry.space_group_name_H-M   'P 1'
#
loop_
_entity.id
_entity.type
_entity.pdbx_description
1 polymer ?
#
loop_
_entity_poly.entity_id
_entity_poly.type
_entity_poly.pdbx_seq_one_letter_code
_entity_poly.pdbx_strand_id
1 'polypeptide(L)'
;MLHDVVQGFTAPTPKTREQNVTASSTTRKGFEELFLAHYVRIAAILRRMLGDSARAEDLANEVFLKLYGQPFPRNYGDNLPGWLYRTAMNLGIDALRSSARRSRYEQAAAREEIKKQAAENGFDQALRAERQQRVRAVLAELKPAQGQLLLLRASGHSYKELADCLGVEPGSVGTLLIRAEAAFEKRYLELYGREEGL
;
A
#
# COMPACT_ATOMS: atom_id res chain seq x y z
N MET A 1 57.81 -4.52 -36.06
CA MET A 1 56.85 -5.07 -35.10
C MET A 1 56.33 -3.95 -34.20
N LEU A 2 55.54 -3.02 -34.72
CA LEU A 2 54.87 -1.97 -33.95
C LEU A 2 53.73 -1.32 -34.80
N HIS A 3 52.98 -2.16 -35.56
CA HIS A 3 51.95 -1.62 -36.47
C HIS A 3 50.58 -2.28 -36.32
N ASP A 4 50.38 -3.16 -35.33
CA ASP A 4 49.14 -3.97 -35.21
C ASP A 4 48.32 -3.77 -33.90
N VAL A 5 48.46 -2.64 -33.20
CA VAL A 5 47.73 -2.42 -31.93
C VAL A 5 46.70 -1.25 -31.98
N VAL A 6 46.46 -0.65 -33.15
CA VAL A 6 45.56 0.52 -33.26
C VAL A 6 44.30 0.25 -34.12
N GLN A 7 43.81 -0.98 -34.20
CA GLN A 7 42.49 -1.24 -34.80
C GLN A 7 41.60 -1.99 -33.83
N GLY A 8 40.81 -1.26 -33.05
CA GLY A 8 39.84 -1.88 -32.13
C GLY A 8 39.03 -0.91 -31.27
N PHE A 9 39.11 0.39 -31.51
CA PHE A 9 38.24 1.32 -30.80
C PHE A 9 37.24 1.95 -31.77
N THR A 10 36.19 1.20 -32.10
CA THR A 10 35.01 1.77 -32.78
C THR A 10 34.20 2.51 -31.74
N ALA A 11 34.22 3.84 -31.80
CA ALA A 11 33.32 4.69 -31.05
C ALA A 11 31.88 4.29 -31.34
N PRO A 12 30.98 4.23 -30.33
CA PRO A 12 29.59 3.92 -30.56
C PRO A 12 28.97 4.95 -31.49
N THR A 13 28.33 4.46 -32.54
CA THR A 13 27.64 5.28 -33.56
C THR A 13 26.56 6.14 -32.91
N PRO A 14 26.30 7.37 -33.38
CA PRO A 14 25.36 8.33 -32.78
C PRO A 14 23.91 7.84 -32.66
N LYS A 15 23.51 6.79 -33.40
CA LYS A 15 22.17 6.18 -33.31
C LYS A 15 21.83 5.56 -31.95
N THR A 16 22.82 5.08 -31.18
CA THR A 16 22.58 4.48 -29.86
C THR A 16 22.25 5.53 -28.79
N ARG A 17 22.72 6.76 -28.96
CA ARG A 17 22.49 7.84 -28.01
C ARG A 17 21.09 8.46 -28.15
N GLU A 18 20.58 8.58 -29.38
CA GLU A 18 19.21 9.08 -29.63
C GLU A 18 18.14 8.09 -29.21
N GLN A 19 18.36 6.77 -29.39
CA GLN A 19 17.42 5.74 -28.94
C GLN A 19 17.32 5.65 -27.40
N ASN A 20 18.42 5.88 -26.69
CA ASN A 20 18.40 5.92 -25.22
C ASN A 20 17.71 7.19 -24.68
N VAL A 21 17.81 8.32 -25.33
CA VAL A 21 17.16 9.57 -24.91
C VAL A 21 15.65 9.51 -25.12
N THR A 22 15.20 8.96 -26.26
CA THR A 22 13.76 8.81 -26.55
C THR A 22 13.11 7.75 -25.67
N ALA A 23 13.78 6.61 -25.39
CA ALA A 23 13.28 5.60 -24.45
C ALA A 23 13.18 6.16 -23.01
N SER A 24 14.17 6.94 -22.57
CA SER A 24 14.13 7.61 -21.26
C SER A 24 13.01 8.65 -21.16
N SER A 25 12.75 9.43 -22.19
CA SER A 25 11.70 10.43 -22.19
C SER A 25 10.31 9.82 -22.21
N THR A 26 10.08 8.73 -22.94
CA THR A 26 8.81 7.99 -22.95
C THR A 26 8.54 7.31 -21.61
N THR A 27 9.56 6.72 -20.99
CA THR A 27 9.45 6.10 -19.65
C THR A 27 9.15 7.15 -18.59
N ARG A 28 9.77 8.33 -18.67
CA ARG A 28 9.54 9.45 -17.76
C ARG A 28 8.12 10.01 -17.88
N LYS A 29 7.63 10.19 -19.09
CA LYS A 29 6.26 10.66 -19.35
C LYS A 29 5.22 9.67 -18.82
N GLY A 30 5.39 8.39 -19.06
CA GLY A 30 4.51 7.35 -18.52
C GLY A 30 4.53 7.28 -16.97
N PHE A 31 5.68 7.53 -16.34
CA PHE A 31 5.78 7.66 -14.90
C PHE A 31 5.00 8.88 -14.37
N GLU A 32 5.16 10.05 -14.97
CA GLU A 32 4.43 11.26 -14.60
C GLU A 32 2.92 11.07 -14.69
N GLU A 33 2.42 10.47 -15.76
CA GLU A 33 1.00 10.18 -15.96
C GLU A 33 0.46 9.26 -14.86
N LEU A 34 1.18 8.20 -14.52
CA LEU A 34 0.81 7.28 -13.43
C LEU A 34 0.86 7.96 -12.06
N PHE A 35 1.86 8.79 -11.82
CA PHE A 35 1.99 9.54 -10.58
C PHE A 35 0.78 10.47 -10.38
N LEU A 36 0.49 11.31 -11.38
CA LEU A 36 -0.63 12.26 -11.32
C LEU A 36 -1.99 11.55 -11.18
N ALA A 37 -2.18 10.43 -11.86
CA ALA A 37 -3.44 9.68 -11.82
C ALA A 37 -3.68 8.94 -10.50
N HIS A 38 -2.63 8.47 -9.81
CA HIS A 38 -2.80 7.51 -8.71
C HIS A 38 -2.27 7.96 -7.35
N TYR A 39 -1.32 8.93 -7.28
CA TYR A 39 -0.68 9.33 -6.04
C TYR A 39 -1.67 9.75 -4.96
N VAL A 40 -2.57 10.70 -5.28
CA VAL A 40 -3.53 11.25 -4.31
C VAL A 40 -4.43 10.16 -3.76
N ARG A 41 -4.89 9.24 -4.60
CA ARG A 41 -5.77 8.13 -4.21
C ARG A 41 -5.03 7.14 -3.31
N ILE A 42 -3.80 6.79 -3.65
CA ILE A 42 -2.94 5.89 -2.85
C ILE A 42 -2.64 6.52 -1.48
N ALA A 43 -2.22 7.79 -1.45
CA ALA A 43 -1.95 8.50 -0.19
C ALA A 43 -3.21 8.58 0.69
N ALA A 44 -4.39 8.83 0.10
CA ALA A 44 -5.65 8.87 0.84
C ALA A 44 -6.02 7.51 1.44
N ILE A 45 -5.80 6.41 0.73
CA ILE A 45 -6.03 5.06 1.23
C ILE A 45 -5.09 4.75 2.39
N LEU A 46 -3.80 5.02 2.21
CA LEU A 46 -2.79 4.80 3.25
C LEU A 46 -3.06 5.65 4.50
N ARG A 47 -3.47 6.92 4.33
CA ARG A 47 -3.84 7.79 5.45
C ARG A 47 -5.03 7.25 6.24
N ARG A 48 -6.09 6.79 5.56
CA ARG A 48 -7.25 6.15 6.22
C ARG A 48 -6.83 4.90 6.98
N MET A 49 -5.94 4.12 6.40
CA MET A 49 -5.44 2.87 6.95
C MET A 49 -4.57 3.08 8.18
N LEU A 50 -3.61 4.01 8.12
CA LEU A 50 -2.62 4.23 9.18
C LEU A 50 -3.08 5.22 10.25
N GLY A 51 -3.90 6.21 9.86
CA GLY A 51 -4.29 7.33 10.73
C GLY A 51 -3.18 8.35 10.97
N ASP A 52 -2.09 8.24 10.23
CA ASP A 52 -0.91 9.11 10.27
C ASP A 52 -0.64 9.62 8.85
N SER A 53 -0.82 10.92 8.64
CA SER A 53 -0.65 11.55 7.32
C SER A 53 0.80 11.54 6.86
N ALA A 54 1.75 11.84 7.74
CA ALA A 54 3.17 11.88 7.38
C ALA A 54 3.65 10.50 6.96
N ARG A 55 3.31 9.48 7.73
CA ARG A 55 3.66 8.09 7.41
C ARG A 55 2.98 7.60 6.13
N ALA A 56 1.75 8.01 5.87
CA ALA A 56 1.02 7.65 4.64
C ALA A 56 1.66 8.27 3.40
N GLU A 57 2.11 9.51 3.46
CA GLU A 57 2.82 10.19 2.39
C GLU A 57 4.19 9.56 2.13
N ASP A 58 4.94 9.23 3.18
CA ASP A 58 6.21 8.51 3.07
C ASP A 58 6.04 7.19 2.32
N LEU A 59 5.03 6.39 2.68
CA LEU A 59 4.77 5.12 2.02
C LEU A 59 4.24 5.31 0.59
N ALA A 60 3.43 6.33 0.33
CA ALA A 60 3.02 6.66 -1.04
C ALA A 60 4.23 7.00 -1.91
N ASN A 61 5.14 7.83 -1.41
CA ASN A 61 6.40 8.15 -2.08
C ASN A 61 7.24 6.89 -2.32
N GLU A 62 7.34 5.99 -1.34
CA GLU A 62 8.06 4.72 -1.47
C GLU A 62 7.50 3.84 -2.58
N VAL A 63 6.16 3.78 -2.75
CA VAL A 63 5.52 3.05 -3.87
C VAL A 63 6.02 3.55 -5.22
N PHE A 64 6.04 4.88 -5.41
CA PHE A 64 6.46 5.48 -6.67
C PHE A 64 7.97 5.43 -6.87
N LEU A 65 8.77 5.50 -5.82
CA LEU A 65 10.22 5.27 -5.90
C LEU A 65 10.53 3.83 -6.31
N LYS A 66 9.78 2.85 -5.82
CA LYS A 66 9.91 1.45 -6.27
C LYS A 66 9.56 1.29 -7.76
N LEU A 67 8.55 2.03 -8.24
CA LEU A 67 8.22 2.04 -9.66
C LEU A 67 9.34 2.66 -10.50
N TYR A 68 9.91 3.78 -10.03
CA TYR A 68 10.97 4.50 -10.74
C TYR A 68 12.30 3.72 -10.79
N GLY A 69 12.64 3.02 -9.71
CA GLY A 69 13.93 2.32 -9.55
C GLY A 69 13.98 0.92 -10.16
N GLN A 70 12.88 0.40 -10.70
CA GLN A 70 12.87 -0.93 -11.32
C GLN A 70 12.62 -0.85 -12.82
N PRO A 71 13.28 -1.71 -13.65
CA PRO A 71 12.80 -1.92 -14.99
C PRO A 71 11.33 -2.36 -14.88
N PHE A 72 10.44 -1.71 -15.60
CA PHE A 72 8.99 -1.95 -15.61
C PHE A 72 8.72 -3.45 -15.39
N PRO A 73 7.93 -3.80 -14.36
CA PRO A 73 7.79 -5.20 -13.96
C PRO A 73 7.13 -5.98 -15.10
N ARG A 74 7.93 -6.72 -15.86
CA ARG A 74 7.48 -7.50 -17.02
C ARG A 74 6.40 -8.54 -16.66
N ASN A 75 6.28 -8.88 -15.38
CA ASN A 75 5.33 -9.89 -14.88
C ASN A 75 3.91 -9.36 -14.65
N TYR A 76 3.67 -8.05 -14.78
CA TYR A 76 2.34 -7.46 -14.55
C TYR A 76 1.64 -7.01 -15.84
N GLY A 77 2.27 -7.22 -17.01
CA GLY A 77 1.70 -6.79 -18.28
C GLY A 77 1.29 -5.32 -18.25
N ASP A 78 0.12 -5.00 -18.80
CA ASP A 78 -0.41 -3.65 -18.86
C ASP A 78 -1.08 -3.18 -17.53
N ASN A 79 -1.07 -4.00 -16.44
CA ASN A 79 -1.77 -3.70 -15.19
C ASN A 79 -0.86 -3.01 -14.15
N LEU A 80 -0.25 -1.90 -14.52
CA LEU A 80 0.55 -1.06 -13.61
C LEU A 80 -0.28 -0.44 -12.46
N PRO A 81 -1.51 0.04 -12.70
CA PRO A 81 -2.35 0.50 -11.59
C PRO A 81 -2.56 -0.58 -10.53
N GLY A 82 -2.89 -1.81 -10.93
CA GLY A 82 -3.04 -2.93 -10.02
C GLY A 82 -1.77 -3.20 -9.20
N TRP A 83 -0.59 -3.12 -9.82
CA TRP A 83 0.69 -3.24 -9.12
C TRP A 83 0.91 -2.13 -8.10
N LEU A 84 0.60 -0.86 -8.45
CA LEU A 84 0.74 0.28 -7.54
C LEU A 84 -0.12 0.09 -6.29
N TYR A 85 -1.40 -0.24 -6.46
CA TYR A 85 -2.30 -0.47 -5.32
C TYR A 85 -1.89 -1.67 -4.48
N ARG A 86 -1.48 -2.79 -5.09
CA ARG A 86 -0.97 -3.95 -4.36
C ARG A 86 0.27 -3.61 -3.55
N THR A 87 1.22 -2.88 -4.14
CA THR A 87 2.45 -2.45 -3.47
C THR A 87 2.13 -1.53 -2.30
N ALA A 88 1.24 -0.55 -2.50
CA ALA A 88 0.79 0.35 -1.43
C ALA A 88 0.13 -0.41 -0.28
N MET A 89 -0.74 -1.38 -0.59
CA MET A 89 -1.41 -2.18 0.44
C MET A 89 -0.44 -3.06 1.21
N ASN A 90 0.56 -3.66 0.54
CA ASN A 90 1.61 -4.43 1.22
C ASN A 90 2.37 -3.56 2.23
N LEU A 91 2.88 -2.41 1.77
CA LEU A 91 3.61 -1.49 2.64
C LEU A 91 2.76 -1.01 3.82
N GLY A 92 1.51 -0.67 3.55
CA GLY A 92 0.58 -0.23 4.58
C GLY A 92 0.26 -1.33 5.62
N ILE A 93 0.00 -2.57 5.20
CA ILE A 93 -0.23 -3.70 6.12
C ILE A 93 1.02 -3.99 6.95
N ASP A 94 2.21 -3.92 6.36
CA ASP A 94 3.47 -4.12 7.08
C ASP A 94 3.71 -2.99 8.10
N ALA A 95 3.36 -1.75 7.76
CA ALA A 95 3.39 -0.62 8.70
C ALA A 95 2.39 -0.80 9.86
N LEU A 96 1.15 -1.27 9.59
CA LEU A 96 0.17 -1.61 10.63
C LEU A 96 0.70 -2.69 11.58
N ARG A 97 1.26 -3.75 11.04
CA ARG A 97 1.85 -4.84 11.84
C ARG A 97 3.00 -4.36 12.70
N SER A 98 3.86 -3.52 12.13
CA SER A 98 4.98 -2.92 12.87
C SER A 98 4.47 -2.03 14.01
N SER A 99 3.45 -1.19 13.75
CA SER A 99 2.83 -0.34 14.76
C SER A 99 2.14 -1.18 15.85
N ALA A 100 1.39 -2.22 15.49
CA ALA A 100 0.74 -3.10 16.45
C ALA A 100 1.75 -3.81 17.35
N ARG A 101 2.87 -4.28 16.80
CA ARG A 101 3.96 -4.88 17.62
C ARG A 101 4.54 -3.85 18.59
N ARG A 102 4.84 -2.64 18.12
CA ARG A 102 5.39 -1.56 18.95
C ARG A 102 4.45 -1.18 20.08
N SER A 103 3.17 -0.97 19.77
CA SER A 103 2.14 -0.65 20.76
C SER A 103 2.00 -1.73 21.83
N ARG A 104 2.14 -3.01 21.52
CA ARG A 104 2.13 -4.10 22.52
C ARG A 104 3.30 -4.00 23.50
N TYR A 105 4.48 -3.59 23.03
CA TYR A 105 5.65 -3.39 23.90
C TYR A 105 5.51 -2.12 24.74
N GLU A 106 4.98 -1.01 24.18
CA GLU A 106 4.77 0.27 24.85
C GLU A 106 3.61 0.23 25.85
N GLN A 107 2.52 -0.48 25.56
CA GLN A 107 1.38 -0.66 26.47
C GLN A 107 1.74 -1.47 27.72
N ALA A 108 2.76 -2.31 27.66
CA ALA A 108 3.33 -2.93 28.86
C ALA A 108 3.99 -1.90 29.79
N ALA A 109 4.43 -0.75 29.26
CA ALA A 109 5.12 0.31 29.99
C ALA A 109 4.23 1.54 30.32
N ALA A 110 3.17 1.82 29.56
CA ALA A 110 2.49 3.13 29.55
C ALA A 110 0.98 3.10 29.84
N ARG A 111 0.48 2.14 30.62
CA ARG A 111 -0.95 2.07 30.99
C ARG A 111 -1.53 3.32 31.69
N GLU A 112 -0.68 4.21 32.19
CA GLU A 112 -1.06 5.36 33.01
C GLU A 112 -1.26 6.67 32.19
N GLU A 113 -0.55 6.84 31.07
CA GLU A 113 -0.54 8.10 30.30
C GLU A 113 -1.73 8.27 29.35
N ILE A 114 -2.26 7.15 28.83
CA ILE A 114 -3.36 7.15 27.83
C ILE A 114 -4.69 7.64 28.43
N LYS A 115 -4.92 7.45 29.74
CA LYS A 115 -6.11 7.94 30.44
C LYS A 115 -6.21 9.47 30.52
N LYS A 116 -5.08 10.19 30.48
CA LYS A 116 -5.07 11.65 30.59
C LYS A 116 -5.41 12.35 29.26
N GLN A 117 -4.98 11.82 28.12
CA GLN A 117 -5.26 12.42 26.81
C GLN A 117 -6.71 12.24 26.34
N ALA A 118 -7.41 11.20 26.79
CA ALA A 118 -8.83 10.97 26.45
C ALA A 118 -9.77 12.00 27.08
N ALA A 119 -9.37 12.70 28.13
CA ALA A 119 -10.20 13.69 28.81
C ALA A 119 -10.23 15.06 28.10
N GLU A 120 -9.26 15.37 27.24
CA GLU A 120 -9.15 16.66 26.56
C GLU A 120 -9.85 16.67 25.18
N ASN A 121 -10.05 15.51 24.57
CA ASN A 121 -10.76 15.39 23.32
C ASN A 121 -12.24 15.04 23.60
N GLY A 122 -13.17 15.74 22.95
CA GLY A 122 -14.62 15.49 23.13
C GLY A 122 -14.93 14.00 23.01
N PHE A 123 -15.83 13.49 23.84
CA PHE A 123 -16.19 12.06 24.00
C PHE A 123 -16.40 11.33 22.66
N ASP A 124 -17.09 11.96 21.71
CA ASP A 124 -17.35 11.38 20.39
C ASP A 124 -16.06 11.18 19.55
N GLN A 125 -15.09 12.08 19.69
CA GLN A 125 -13.83 11.98 18.96
C GLN A 125 -12.94 10.87 19.54
N ALA A 126 -12.91 10.74 20.86
CA ALA A 126 -12.20 9.65 21.54
C ALA A 126 -12.78 8.28 21.15
N LEU A 127 -14.10 8.14 21.14
CA LEU A 127 -14.80 6.91 20.74
C LEU A 127 -14.51 6.52 19.27
N ARG A 128 -14.52 7.51 18.36
CA ARG A 128 -14.15 7.27 16.95
C ARG A 128 -12.69 6.82 16.80
N ALA A 129 -11.78 7.46 17.53
CA ALA A 129 -10.35 7.11 17.51
C ALA A 129 -10.14 5.69 18.02
N GLU A 130 -10.82 5.31 19.11
CA GLU A 130 -10.75 3.94 19.65
C GLU A 130 -11.27 2.91 18.67
N ARG A 131 -12.44 3.13 18.05
CA ARG A 131 -12.99 2.23 17.01
C ARG A 131 -12.03 2.07 15.85
N GLN A 132 -11.44 3.16 15.37
CA GLN A 132 -10.43 3.11 14.30
C GLN A 132 -9.19 2.31 14.73
N GLN A 133 -8.73 2.45 15.96
CA GLN A 133 -7.61 1.69 16.49
C GLN A 133 -7.91 0.19 16.55
N ARG A 134 -9.11 -0.20 17.00
CA ARG A 134 -9.57 -1.60 17.02
C ARG A 134 -9.59 -2.19 15.61
N VAL A 135 -10.15 -1.48 14.64
CA VAL A 135 -10.16 -1.90 13.23
C VAL A 135 -8.74 -2.10 12.69
N ARG A 136 -7.82 -1.18 12.97
CA ARG A 136 -6.41 -1.30 12.55
C ARG A 136 -5.73 -2.51 13.19
N ALA A 137 -5.98 -2.77 14.46
CA ALA A 137 -5.42 -3.93 15.16
C ALA A 137 -5.90 -5.24 14.54
N VAL A 138 -7.19 -5.35 14.20
CA VAL A 138 -7.73 -6.53 13.51
C VAL A 138 -7.11 -6.69 12.12
N LEU A 139 -7.05 -5.61 11.32
CA LEU A 139 -6.46 -5.64 9.98
C LEU A 139 -5.00 -6.09 9.99
N ALA A 140 -4.23 -5.72 11.03
CA ALA A 140 -2.84 -6.15 11.19
C ALA A 140 -2.68 -7.67 11.37
N GLU A 141 -3.71 -8.35 11.86
CA GLU A 141 -3.68 -9.78 12.15
C GLU A 141 -4.27 -10.66 11.04
N LEU A 142 -5.01 -10.06 10.10
CA LEU A 142 -5.56 -10.78 8.95
C LEU A 142 -4.45 -11.26 8.00
N LYS A 143 -4.78 -12.25 7.18
CA LYS A 143 -3.92 -12.61 6.03
C LYS A 143 -3.79 -11.39 5.10
N PRO A 144 -2.61 -11.11 4.52
CA PRO A 144 -2.39 -9.92 3.70
C PRO A 144 -3.46 -9.71 2.62
N ALA A 145 -3.79 -10.76 1.85
CA ALA A 145 -4.80 -10.67 0.79
C ALA A 145 -6.21 -10.32 1.31
N GLN A 146 -6.57 -10.74 2.52
CA GLN A 146 -7.87 -10.39 3.12
C GLN A 146 -7.90 -8.91 3.52
N GLY A 147 -6.85 -8.43 4.19
CA GLY A 147 -6.73 -7.00 4.55
C GLY A 147 -6.71 -6.10 3.33
N GLN A 148 -5.96 -6.46 2.29
CA GLN A 148 -5.92 -5.73 1.02
C GLN A 148 -7.31 -5.61 0.39
N LEU A 149 -8.03 -6.73 0.31
CA LEU A 149 -9.33 -6.80 -0.32
C LEU A 149 -10.35 -5.90 0.40
N LEU A 150 -10.40 -5.97 1.73
CA LEU A 150 -11.29 -5.15 2.55
C LEU A 150 -10.96 -3.66 2.42
N LEU A 151 -9.69 -3.28 2.50
CA LEU A 151 -9.23 -1.89 2.41
C LEU A 151 -9.51 -1.28 1.04
N LEU A 152 -9.21 -1.99 -0.04
CA LEU A 152 -9.49 -1.53 -1.39
C LEU A 152 -11.00 -1.42 -1.64
N ARG A 153 -11.80 -2.40 -1.16
CA ARG A 153 -13.26 -2.34 -1.26
C ARG A 153 -13.84 -1.13 -0.50
N ALA A 154 -13.40 -0.91 0.73
CA ALA A 154 -13.77 0.25 1.54
C ALA A 154 -13.35 1.60 0.93
N SER A 155 -12.37 1.57 0.03
CA SER A 155 -11.88 2.74 -0.72
C SER A 155 -12.60 2.95 -2.05
N GLY A 156 -13.68 2.18 -2.31
CA GLY A 156 -14.56 2.35 -3.47
C GLY A 156 -14.10 1.64 -4.74
N HIS A 157 -13.14 0.69 -4.66
CA HIS A 157 -12.75 -0.09 -5.82
C HIS A 157 -13.87 -1.03 -6.27
N SER A 158 -14.10 -1.09 -7.57
CA SER A 158 -15.01 -2.04 -8.20
C SER A 158 -14.45 -3.48 -8.14
N TYR A 159 -15.30 -4.47 -8.35
CA TYR A 159 -14.87 -5.88 -8.37
C TYR A 159 -13.79 -6.15 -9.44
N LYS A 160 -13.90 -5.48 -10.59
CA LYS A 160 -12.88 -5.57 -11.64
C LYS A 160 -11.54 -5.03 -11.17
N GLU A 161 -11.52 -3.83 -10.59
CA GLU A 161 -10.29 -3.23 -10.04
C GLU A 161 -9.70 -4.08 -8.91
N LEU A 162 -10.55 -4.68 -8.05
CA LEU A 162 -10.10 -5.61 -7.01
C LEU A 162 -9.45 -6.85 -7.61
N ALA A 163 -10.06 -7.44 -8.64
CA ALA A 163 -9.51 -8.58 -9.37
C ALA A 163 -8.15 -8.24 -9.97
N ASP A 164 -8.06 -7.11 -10.64
CA ASP A 164 -6.82 -6.59 -11.25
C ASP A 164 -5.73 -6.36 -10.19
N CYS A 165 -6.08 -5.74 -9.05
CA CYS A 165 -5.13 -5.50 -7.95
C CYS A 165 -4.62 -6.79 -7.32
N LEU A 166 -5.47 -7.79 -7.15
CA LEU A 166 -5.13 -9.05 -6.47
C LEU A 166 -4.60 -10.13 -7.42
N GLY A 167 -4.78 -9.94 -8.73
CA GLY A 167 -4.44 -10.94 -9.73
C GLY A 167 -5.32 -12.18 -9.65
N VAL A 168 -6.63 -11.98 -9.46
CA VAL A 168 -7.64 -13.06 -9.40
C VAL A 168 -8.72 -12.84 -10.43
N GLU A 169 -9.50 -13.88 -10.72
CA GLU A 169 -10.65 -13.76 -11.60
C GLU A 169 -11.76 -12.88 -11.00
N PRO A 170 -12.38 -11.96 -11.77
CA PRO A 170 -13.43 -11.08 -11.27
C PRO A 170 -14.60 -11.81 -10.60
N GLY A 171 -14.98 -13.00 -11.13
CA GLY A 171 -16.03 -13.85 -10.55
C GLY A 171 -15.70 -14.40 -9.16
N SER A 172 -14.42 -14.45 -8.78
CA SER A 172 -13.98 -14.93 -7.47
C SER A 172 -14.03 -13.86 -6.38
N VAL A 173 -14.06 -12.58 -6.75
CA VAL A 173 -13.94 -11.44 -5.82
C VAL A 173 -15.04 -11.48 -4.76
N GLY A 174 -16.29 -11.75 -5.13
CA GLY A 174 -17.41 -11.82 -4.19
C GLY A 174 -17.20 -12.86 -3.09
N THR A 175 -16.79 -14.07 -3.47
CA THR A 175 -16.50 -15.14 -2.51
C THR A 175 -15.30 -14.81 -1.61
N LEU A 176 -14.29 -14.15 -2.16
CA LEU A 176 -13.11 -13.72 -1.40
C LEU A 176 -13.47 -12.62 -0.40
N LEU A 177 -14.36 -11.68 -0.77
CA LEU A 177 -14.87 -10.64 0.13
C LEU A 177 -15.62 -11.25 1.31
N ILE A 178 -16.59 -12.13 1.07
CA ILE A 178 -17.34 -12.82 2.14
C ILE A 178 -16.38 -13.52 3.12
N ARG A 179 -15.36 -14.21 2.60
CA ARG A 179 -14.36 -14.88 3.45
C ARG A 179 -13.49 -13.89 4.23
N ALA A 180 -13.16 -12.74 3.64
CA ALA A 180 -12.37 -11.72 4.29
C ALA A 180 -13.19 -11.01 5.39
N GLU A 181 -14.45 -10.71 5.14
CA GLU A 181 -15.40 -10.14 6.11
C GLU A 181 -15.61 -11.08 7.29
N ALA A 182 -15.88 -12.35 7.03
CA ALA A 182 -16.02 -13.35 8.09
C ALA A 182 -14.74 -13.52 8.93
N ALA A 183 -13.57 -13.45 8.30
CA ALA A 183 -12.30 -13.51 9.02
C ALA A 183 -12.08 -12.26 9.89
N PHE A 184 -12.47 -11.08 9.39
CA PHE A 184 -12.41 -9.83 10.13
C PHE A 184 -13.34 -9.85 11.33
N GLU A 185 -14.61 -10.21 11.13
CA GLU A 185 -15.62 -10.33 12.18
C GLU A 185 -15.17 -11.30 13.28
N LYS A 186 -14.76 -12.50 12.90
CA LYS A 186 -14.26 -13.49 13.84
C LYS A 186 -13.13 -12.92 14.69
N ARG A 187 -12.14 -12.27 14.05
CA ARG A 187 -10.98 -11.73 14.75
C ARG A 187 -11.34 -10.54 15.64
N TYR A 188 -12.27 -9.71 15.20
CA TYR A 188 -12.79 -8.59 15.98
C TYR A 188 -13.47 -9.08 17.26
N LEU A 189 -14.33 -10.09 17.14
CA LEU A 189 -15.03 -10.70 18.28
C LEU A 189 -14.07 -11.40 19.26
N GLU A 190 -13.03 -12.04 18.75
CA GLU A 190 -11.99 -12.66 19.60
C GLU A 190 -11.21 -11.63 20.43
N LEU A 191 -10.94 -10.44 19.87
CA LEU A 191 -10.15 -9.41 20.54
C LEU A 191 -10.98 -8.51 21.46
N TYR A 192 -12.22 -8.21 21.10
CA TYR A 192 -13.01 -7.15 21.75
C TYR A 192 -14.38 -7.61 22.26
N GLY A 193 -14.80 -8.84 21.96
CA GLY A 193 -16.12 -9.33 22.29
C GLY A 193 -17.25 -8.75 21.43
N ARG A 194 -18.48 -9.09 21.73
CA ARG A 194 -19.65 -8.44 21.17
C ARG A 194 -19.85 -7.10 21.89
N GLU A 195 -19.79 -5.99 21.18
CA GLU A 195 -20.29 -4.72 21.72
C GLU A 195 -21.81 -4.85 21.84
N GLU A 196 -22.35 -4.79 23.07
CA GLU A 196 -23.76 -4.64 23.28
C GLU A 196 -24.14 -3.24 22.81
N GLY A 197 -24.67 -3.11 21.56
CA GLY A 197 -25.21 -1.85 21.07
C GLY A 197 -24.76 -1.42 19.67
N LEU A 198 -24.77 -2.33 18.67
CA LEU A 198 -24.85 -1.95 17.25
C LEU A 198 -26.16 -2.47 16.66
#